data_d6049ce8e76dda1121e4cfce87dddb9b
#
_entry.id   d6049ce8e76dda1121e4cfce87dddb9b
#
_cell.length_a   1.000
_cell.length_b   1.000
_cell.length_c   1.000
_cell.angle_alpha   90.00
_cell.angle_beta   90.00
_cell.angle_gamma   90.00
#
_symmetry.space_group_name_H-M   'P 1'
#
loop_
_entity.id
_entity.type
_entity.pdbx_description
1 polymer ?
#
loop_
_entity_poly.entity_id
_entity_poly.type
_entity_poly.pdbx_seq_one_letter_code
_entity_poly.pdbx_strand_id
1 'polypeptide(L)'
;MRLNISVLCVIVLFSYAAAYDPLDPNGNITIKWDVVSWTADGYVAAVTMSNFQMYRHIMNPGWTLGWSWAKKEVIWSMVGSQTTEQGDCSKFKGNVPHCCKKTPTVVDFLPGVPYNQQFSNCCKGGVVAAWGQDPSSAVSAFQISVGQAGTSNKTVKLPKNFTLLAPGPGYTCGPAKIVPSTTFLTPDKRRKTQALMTWNVTCTYSQFLARKNPSCCVSLSSFYNETITPCPSCACGCQNNKKNCVKGNSKFLDMVGLHTPKRDNEPLLQCTHHMCPIRVHWHVKTNYKDYWRVKLAVTNFNYRLNYSLWTLAVQHPNLNNVTQVFSFDYKPLLPYQSINDTGMFYGMKYFNDLLMEAGPSGNVQSEVLLQKNKETFTFNQGWAFPRRVYFNGEECMMPSPDSYPYLPNSSPKNVLNFQTFIISFLLFLALWCIGT
;
A
#
# COMPACT_ATOMS: atom_id res chain seq x y z
N MET A 1 32.57 11.20 -32.70
CA MET A 1 31.31 11.95 -32.50
C MET A 1 30.04 11.10 -32.39
N ARG A 2 30.02 9.83 -32.87
CA ARG A 2 28.85 8.92 -32.75
C ARG A 2 28.70 8.24 -31.37
N LEU A 3 29.78 8.12 -30.59
CA LEU A 3 29.75 7.47 -29.29
C LEU A 3 29.02 8.31 -28.19
N ASN A 4 29.09 9.65 -28.31
CA ASN A 4 28.50 10.55 -27.34
C ASN A 4 26.96 10.65 -27.43
N ILE A 5 26.39 10.41 -28.62
CA ILE A 5 24.92 10.44 -28.82
C ILE A 5 24.27 9.21 -28.21
N SER A 6 24.87 8.02 -28.37
CA SER A 6 24.35 6.78 -27.79
C SER A 6 24.40 6.79 -26.25
N VAL A 7 25.45 7.33 -25.67
CA VAL A 7 25.57 7.51 -24.22
C VAL A 7 24.57 8.52 -23.70
N LEU A 8 24.35 9.61 -24.44
CA LEU A 8 23.34 10.62 -24.10
C LEU A 8 21.92 10.06 -24.17
N CYS A 9 21.60 9.28 -25.20
CA CYS A 9 20.31 8.58 -25.31
C CYS A 9 20.09 7.56 -24.18
N VAL A 10 21.11 6.82 -23.76
CA VAL A 10 21.01 5.90 -22.63
C VAL A 10 20.80 6.65 -21.32
N ILE A 11 21.50 7.76 -21.08
CA ILE A 11 21.30 8.60 -19.90
C ILE A 11 19.91 9.21 -19.88
N VAL A 12 19.38 9.68 -21.03
CA VAL A 12 18.02 10.22 -21.12
C VAL A 12 16.95 9.13 -20.92
N LEU A 13 17.18 7.91 -21.38
CA LEU A 13 16.26 6.80 -21.13
C LEU A 13 16.24 6.35 -19.65
N PHE A 14 17.35 6.46 -18.93
CA PHE A 14 17.38 6.20 -17.49
C PHE A 14 16.76 7.33 -16.64
N SER A 15 16.61 8.54 -17.18
CA SER A 15 16.01 9.67 -16.44
C SER A 15 14.48 9.62 -16.35
N TYR A 16 13.82 8.71 -17.04
CA TYR A 16 12.37 8.52 -17.04
C TYR A 16 11.93 7.21 -16.36
N ALA A 17 12.71 6.66 -15.43
CA ALA A 17 12.19 5.69 -14.47
C ALA A 17 11.26 6.42 -13.50
N ALA A 18 10.16 6.98 -14.02
CA ALA A 18 9.07 7.48 -13.21
C ALA A 18 8.61 6.34 -12.31
N ALA A 19 8.45 6.63 -11.04
CA ALA A 19 7.83 5.74 -10.08
C ALA A 19 6.48 5.27 -10.64
N TYR A 20 6.42 4.01 -11.05
CA TYR A 20 5.28 3.47 -11.78
C TYR A 20 4.73 2.26 -11.03
N ASP A 21 3.50 2.38 -10.57
CA ASP A 21 2.73 1.24 -10.07
C ASP A 21 1.91 0.65 -11.23
N PRO A 22 2.24 -0.57 -11.70
CA PRO A 22 1.57 -1.15 -12.87
C PRO A 22 0.08 -1.43 -12.64
N LEU A 23 -0.37 -1.56 -11.40
CA LEU A 23 -1.79 -1.78 -11.07
C LEU A 23 -2.56 -0.47 -10.84
N ASP A 24 -1.85 0.63 -10.62
CA ASP A 24 -2.45 1.95 -10.41
C ASP A 24 -1.59 3.06 -11.04
N PRO A 25 -1.49 3.07 -12.38
CA PRO A 25 -0.60 3.97 -13.10
C PRO A 25 -0.90 5.46 -12.89
N ASN A 26 -2.14 5.79 -12.55
CA ASN A 26 -2.61 7.15 -12.29
C ASN A 26 -2.70 7.48 -10.80
N GLY A 27 -2.42 6.50 -9.93
CA GLY A 27 -2.49 6.64 -8.49
C GLY A 27 -1.47 7.65 -7.96
N ASN A 28 -1.96 8.59 -7.18
CA ASN A 28 -1.12 9.63 -6.59
C ASN A 28 -1.74 10.16 -5.30
N ILE A 29 -0.94 10.88 -4.52
CA ILE A 29 -1.41 11.71 -3.42
C ILE A 29 -1.21 13.17 -3.83
N THR A 30 -2.30 13.93 -3.87
CA THR A 30 -2.27 15.36 -4.16
C THR A 30 -2.42 16.16 -2.87
N ILE A 31 -1.48 17.07 -2.61
CA ILE A 31 -1.48 17.98 -1.47
C ILE A 31 -1.80 19.36 -2.02
N LYS A 32 -2.98 19.86 -1.69
CA LYS A 32 -3.49 21.15 -2.18
C LYS A 32 -3.47 22.18 -1.05
N TRP A 33 -2.95 23.36 -1.33
CA TRP A 33 -2.89 24.52 -0.44
C TRP A 33 -3.80 25.60 -0.96
N ASP A 34 -4.83 25.91 -0.23
CA ASP A 34 -5.79 26.96 -0.54
C ASP A 34 -5.59 28.12 0.44
N VAL A 35 -4.99 29.21 -0.02
CA VAL A 35 -4.89 30.45 0.77
C VAL A 35 -6.28 31.05 0.92
N VAL A 36 -6.77 31.09 2.15
CA VAL A 36 -8.14 31.56 2.46
C VAL A 36 -8.18 33.00 2.95
N SER A 37 -7.09 33.48 3.54
CA SER A 37 -6.96 34.89 3.94
C SER A 37 -5.51 35.36 3.99
N TRP A 38 -5.31 36.65 3.72
CA TRP A 38 -4.03 37.33 3.96
C TRP A 38 -4.00 37.87 5.38
N THR A 39 -2.84 37.78 6.04
CA THR A 39 -2.56 38.40 7.36
C THR A 39 -1.59 39.57 7.19
N ALA A 40 -1.31 40.27 8.27
CA ALA A 40 -0.38 41.44 8.24
C ALA A 40 1.04 41.03 7.80
N ASP A 41 1.48 39.82 8.07
CA ASP A 41 2.83 39.32 7.78
C ASP A 41 2.86 38.01 6.94
N GLY A 42 1.70 37.55 6.44
CA GLY A 42 1.63 36.30 5.69
C GLY A 42 0.22 35.90 5.26
N TYR A 43 -0.15 34.64 5.55
CA TYR A 43 -1.43 34.09 5.11
C TYR A 43 -1.92 32.95 6.01
N VAL A 44 -3.22 32.69 5.91
CA VAL A 44 -3.86 31.47 6.43
C VAL A 44 -4.24 30.58 5.24
N ALA A 45 -3.90 29.32 5.32
CA ALA A 45 -4.23 28.34 4.27
C ALA A 45 -4.89 27.09 4.84
N ALA A 46 -5.83 26.54 4.10
CA ALA A 46 -6.29 25.17 4.26
C ALA A 46 -5.42 24.23 3.41
N VAL A 47 -4.84 23.22 4.04
CA VAL A 47 -4.03 22.20 3.35
C VAL A 47 -4.83 20.93 3.30
N THR A 48 -5.11 20.42 2.11
CA THR A 48 -5.89 19.21 1.88
C THR A 48 -5.04 18.17 1.17
N MET A 49 -4.89 17.01 1.77
CA MET A 49 -4.24 15.84 1.19
C MET A 49 -5.33 14.89 0.70
N SER A 50 -5.34 14.58 -0.59
CA SER A 50 -6.26 13.63 -1.22
C SER A 50 -5.48 12.43 -1.74
N ASN A 51 -5.87 11.24 -1.30
CA ASN A 51 -5.27 9.98 -1.74
C ASN A 51 -6.06 9.43 -2.92
N PHE A 52 -5.60 9.66 -4.14
CA PHE A 52 -6.21 9.16 -5.38
C PHE A 52 -5.73 7.76 -5.78
N GLN A 53 -4.98 7.07 -4.91
CA GLN A 53 -4.56 5.70 -5.18
C GLN A 53 -5.75 4.73 -5.00
N MET A 54 -5.88 3.78 -5.92
CA MET A 54 -7.06 2.91 -5.97
C MET A 54 -7.08 1.87 -4.85
N TYR A 55 -5.93 1.30 -4.49
CA TYR A 55 -5.85 0.20 -3.52
C TYR A 55 -4.80 0.39 -2.43
N ARG A 56 -4.04 1.49 -2.46
CA ARG A 56 -3.04 1.82 -1.44
C ARG A 56 -3.58 2.88 -0.50
N HIS A 57 -3.81 2.51 0.75
CA HIS A 57 -4.17 3.46 1.80
C HIS A 57 -2.95 3.86 2.64
N ILE A 58 -3.07 4.92 3.40
CA ILE A 58 -2.07 5.33 4.40
C ILE A 58 -2.48 4.71 5.74
N MET A 59 -1.69 3.73 6.20
CA MET A 59 -1.95 3.02 7.44
C MET A 59 -1.35 3.71 8.66
N ASN A 60 -1.69 3.26 9.86
CA ASN A 60 -1.06 3.68 11.10
C ASN A 60 0.48 3.45 11.05
N PRO A 61 1.32 4.38 11.55
CA PRO A 61 1.03 5.58 12.33
C PRO A 61 0.63 6.83 11.53
N GLY A 62 0.26 6.72 10.27
CA GLY A 62 -0.23 7.81 9.46
C GLY A 62 0.83 8.52 8.64
N TRP A 63 0.38 9.58 7.95
CA TRP A 63 1.26 10.37 7.10
C TRP A 63 2.13 11.34 7.90
N THR A 64 3.30 11.61 7.35
CA THR A 64 4.20 12.68 7.79
C THR A 64 4.56 13.51 6.58
N LEU A 65 4.22 14.80 6.62
CA LEU A 65 4.45 15.75 5.54
C LEU A 65 5.55 16.74 5.92
N GLY A 66 6.56 16.88 5.09
CA GLY A 66 7.64 17.85 5.26
C GLY A 66 7.82 18.73 4.03
N TRP A 67 8.40 19.91 4.21
CA TRP A 67 8.80 20.82 3.13
C TRP A 67 9.92 21.75 3.57
N SER A 68 10.47 22.53 2.64
CA SER A 68 11.43 23.60 2.92
C SER A 68 10.82 24.95 2.57
N TRP A 69 10.83 25.87 3.50
CA TRP A 69 10.41 27.24 3.25
C TRP A 69 11.32 27.95 2.27
N ALA A 70 10.77 28.78 1.41
CA ALA A 70 11.55 29.53 0.41
C ALA A 70 12.30 30.72 1.04
N LYS A 71 11.70 31.35 2.05
CA LYS A 71 12.25 32.50 2.79
C LYS A 71 12.47 32.11 4.27
N LYS A 72 12.19 33.01 5.19
CA LYS A 72 12.28 32.84 6.65
C LYS A 72 10.87 32.65 7.26
N GLU A 73 9.98 32.01 6.53
CA GLU A 73 8.61 31.77 6.96
C GLU A 73 8.58 31.00 8.28
N VAL A 74 7.59 31.29 9.12
CA VAL A 74 7.31 30.60 10.37
C VAL A 74 5.84 30.15 10.40
N ILE A 75 5.54 29.15 11.19
CA ILE A 75 4.16 28.70 11.44
C ILE A 75 3.69 29.33 12.74
N TRP A 76 2.72 30.25 12.67
CA TRP A 76 2.14 30.87 13.85
C TRP A 76 1.22 29.92 14.60
N SER A 77 0.35 29.22 13.89
CA SER A 77 -0.60 28.28 14.47
C SER A 77 -1.02 27.21 13.48
N MET A 78 -1.50 26.10 13.99
CA MET A 78 -2.08 25.00 13.23
C MET A 78 -3.38 24.54 13.87
N VAL A 79 -4.32 24.06 13.07
CA VAL A 79 -5.57 23.42 13.49
C VAL A 79 -5.75 22.15 12.68
N GLY A 80 -6.05 21.03 13.33
CA GLY A 80 -6.18 19.72 12.69
C GLY A 80 -4.87 18.94 12.55
N SER A 81 -3.73 19.56 12.86
CA SER A 81 -2.41 18.92 12.81
C SER A 81 -1.41 19.66 13.68
N GLN A 82 -0.22 19.10 13.84
CA GLN A 82 0.87 19.71 14.59
C GLN A 82 2.22 19.45 13.91
N THR A 83 3.20 20.31 14.22
CA THR A 83 4.58 20.04 13.85
C THR A 83 5.22 19.06 14.83
N THR A 84 6.14 18.23 14.33
CA THR A 84 6.89 17.28 15.18
C THR A 84 7.88 17.97 16.11
N GLU A 85 8.34 19.19 15.73
CA GLU A 85 9.31 19.97 16.48
C GLU A 85 9.07 21.48 16.27
N GLN A 86 9.26 22.27 17.32
CA GLN A 86 9.13 23.73 17.25
C GLN A 86 10.33 24.41 16.57
N GLY A 87 11.53 23.92 16.81
CA GLY A 87 12.75 24.58 16.39
C GLY A 87 13.14 25.80 17.26
N ASP A 88 14.13 26.56 16.80
CA ASP A 88 14.62 27.74 17.52
C ASP A 88 13.74 28.96 17.24
N CYS A 89 12.91 29.32 18.22
CA CYS A 89 12.05 30.49 18.23
C CYS A 89 12.57 31.63 19.14
N SER A 90 13.83 31.60 19.58
CA SER A 90 14.42 32.56 20.52
C SER A 90 14.37 34.02 20.07
N LYS A 91 14.25 34.25 18.78
CA LYS A 91 14.13 35.60 18.17
C LYS A 91 12.77 36.26 18.45
N PHE A 92 11.77 35.51 18.85
CA PHE A 92 10.42 36.00 19.13
C PHE A 92 10.24 36.23 20.65
N LYS A 93 10.25 37.50 21.08
CA LYS A 93 10.17 37.86 22.48
C LYS A 93 8.72 38.01 23.05
N GLY A 94 7.75 38.10 22.14
CA GLY A 94 6.32 38.25 22.49
C GLY A 94 5.54 36.99 22.13
N ASN A 95 4.72 37.04 21.09
CA ASN A 95 4.03 35.87 20.57
C ASN A 95 5.04 34.90 19.95
N VAL A 96 5.13 33.69 20.49
CA VAL A 96 6.05 32.66 20.02
C VAL A 96 5.35 31.80 18.95
N PRO A 97 5.93 31.65 17.76
CA PRO A 97 5.37 30.79 16.73
C PRO A 97 5.27 29.31 17.17
N HIS A 98 4.32 28.60 16.62
CA HIS A 98 4.18 27.16 16.77
C HIS A 98 5.41 26.39 16.23
N CYS A 99 6.00 26.89 15.10
CA CYS A 99 7.23 26.33 14.55
C CYS A 99 8.07 27.39 13.82
N CYS A 100 9.38 27.38 14.12
CA CYS A 100 10.39 28.27 13.53
C CYS A 100 11.40 27.51 12.66
N LYS A 101 11.16 26.24 12.36
CA LYS A 101 12.07 25.43 11.52
C LYS A 101 12.00 25.87 10.06
N LYS A 102 13.15 25.93 9.39
CA LYS A 102 13.26 26.12 7.94
C LYS A 102 12.66 24.94 7.17
N THR A 103 12.72 23.75 7.75
CA THR A 103 12.21 22.49 7.21
C THR A 103 11.24 21.86 8.22
N PRO A 104 10.01 22.39 8.33
CA PRO A 104 9.03 21.82 9.25
C PRO A 104 8.57 20.44 8.78
N THR A 105 8.19 19.61 9.75
CA THR A 105 7.57 18.33 9.55
C THR A 105 6.26 18.28 10.32
N VAL A 106 5.19 17.88 9.68
CA VAL A 106 3.81 17.92 10.19
C VAL A 106 3.20 16.53 10.20
N VAL A 107 2.39 16.27 11.23
CA VAL A 107 1.61 15.05 11.40
C VAL A 107 0.17 15.39 11.78
N ASP A 108 -0.76 14.50 11.45
CA ASP A 108 -2.16 14.62 11.85
C ASP A 108 -2.34 14.40 13.35
N PHE A 109 -3.36 15.01 13.93
CA PHE A 109 -3.75 14.70 15.30
C PHE A 109 -4.36 13.31 15.42
N LEU A 110 -4.22 12.72 16.61
CA LEU A 110 -4.94 11.51 16.99
C LEU A 110 -6.44 11.83 17.21
N PRO A 111 -7.31 10.82 17.10
CA PRO A 111 -8.72 10.98 17.49
C PRO A 111 -8.87 11.42 18.94
N GLY A 112 -9.90 12.22 19.22
CA GLY A 112 -10.23 12.66 20.58
C GLY A 112 -9.68 14.03 20.98
N VAL A 113 -9.02 14.77 20.06
CA VAL A 113 -8.63 16.17 20.34
C VAL A 113 -9.86 17.07 20.50
N PRO A 114 -9.76 18.15 21.32
CA PRO A 114 -10.86 19.10 21.52
C PRO A 114 -11.37 19.72 20.22
N TYR A 115 -12.67 20.05 20.18
CA TYR A 115 -13.34 20.57 18.98
C TYR A 115 -12.66 21.82 18.39
N ASN A 116 -12.14 22.70 19.21
CA ASN A 116 -11.43 23.90 18.77
C ASN A 116 -10.06 23.64 18.10
N GLN A 117 -9.55 22.41 18.21
CA GLN A 117 -8.35 21.96 17.52
C GLN A 117 -8.65 21.10 16.29
N GLN A 118 -9.93 20.82 16.05
CA GLN A 118 -10.35 20.00 14.90
C GLN A 118 -10.53 20.86 13.66
N PHE A 119 -10.16 20.30 12.52
CA PHE A 119 -10.42 20.83 11.18
C PHE A 119 -11.21 19.80 10.37
N SER A 120 -11.87 20.22 9.31
CA SER A 120 -12.60 19.28 8.46
C SER A 120 -11.67 18.19 7.91
N ASN A 121 -12.08 16.92 8.01
CA ASN A 121 -11.32 15.74 7.59
C ASN A 121 -10.00 15.49 8.32
N CYS A 122 -9.75 16.09 9.48
CA CYS A 122 -8.58 15.83 10.31
C CYS A 122 -8.80 14.71 11.31
N CYS A 123 -7.73 14.56 12.13
CA CYS A 123 -7.76 13.96 13.47
C CYS A 123 -8.07 12.46 13.44
N LYS A 124 -7.50 11.79 12.47
CA LYS A 124 -7.55 10.33 12.27
C LYS A 124 -6.20 9.65 12.50
N GLY A 125 -5.24 10.37 13.13
CA GLY A 125 -3.87 9.89 13.30
C GLY A 125 -3.12 9.76 11.97
N GLY A 126 -3.53 10.50 10.95
CA GLY A 126 -2.91 10.46 9.61
C GLY A 126 -3.27 9.23 8.78
N VAL A 127 -4.25 8.45 9.21
CA VAL A 127 -4.77 7.31 8.42
C VAL A 127 -5.71 7.84 7.34
N VAL A 128 -5.47 7.44 6.10
CA VAL A 128 -6.25 7.90 4.92
C VAL A 128 -6.58 6.69 4.05
N ALA A 129 -7.86 6.48 3.76
CA ALA A 129 -8.32 5.36 2.93
C ALA A 129 -7.79 5.45 1.50
N ALA A 130 -7.79 4.33 0.79
CA ALA A 130 -7.59 4.31 -0.65
C ALA A 130 -8.84 4.85 -1.35
N TRP A 131 -8.67 5.60 -2.44
CA TRP A 131 -9.78 6.15 -3.22
C TRP A 131 -10.76 5.07 -3.71
N GLY A 132 -10.21 3.96 -4.17
CA GLY A 132 -11.02 2.83 -4.66
C GLY A 132 -11.85 2.18 -3.55
N GLN A 133 -11.40 2.24 -2.29
CA GLN A 133 -12.12 1.68 -1.15
C GLN A 133 -13.20 2.64 -0.65
N ASP A 134 -12.82 3.83 -0.21
CA ASP A 134 -13.73 4.84 0.33
C ASP A 134 -13.25 6.26 0.00
N PRO A 135 -13.80 6.89 -1.06
CA PRO A 135 -13.44 8.25 -1.44
C PRO A 135 -13.71 9.29 -0.33
N SER A 136 -14.70 9.06 0.53
CA SER A 136 -15.04 9.99 1.60
C SER A 136 -14.00 10.04 2.72
N SER A 137 -13.34 8.92 2.97
CA SER A 137 -12.24 8.78 3.94
C SER A 137 -10.85 8.91 3.31
N ALA A 138 -10.78 9.12 1.98
CA ALA A 138 -9.52 9.28 1.24
C ALA A 138 -8.94 10.71 1.31
N VAL A 139 -9.37 11.49 2.28
CA VAL A 139 -8.97 12.89 2.46
C VAL A 139 -8.57 13.15 3.90
N SER A 140 -7.48 13.90 4.08
CA SER A 140 -7.05 14.49 5.35
C SER A 140 -6.78 15.99 5.13
N ALA A 141 -7.11 16.85 6.09
CA ALA A 141 -6.88 18.26 5.94
C ALA A 141 -6.58 18.95 7.28
N PHE A 142 -5.88 20.07 7.20
CA PHE A 142 -5.54 20.91 8.33
C PHE A 142 -5.47 22.38 7.90
N GLN A 143 -5.53 23.29 8.85
CA GLN A 143 -5.30 24.72 8.64
C GLN A 143 -3.95 25.12 9.18
N ILE A 144 -3.27 26.01 8.48
CA ILE A 144 -1.97 26.56 8.86
C ILE A 144 -2.00 28.09 8.74
N SER A 145 -1.47 28.80 9.74
CA SER A 145 -1.18 30.24 9.67
C SER A 145 0.32 30.43 9.53
N VAL A 146 0.73 31.06 8.45
CA VAL A 146 2.14 31.26 8.07
C VAL A 146 2.48 32.74 8.14
N GLY A 147 3.53 33.05 8.89
CA GLY A 147 4.06 34.41 9.02
C GLY A 147 5.43 34.59 8.40
N GLN A 148 5.90 35.82 8.37
CA GLN A 148 7.13 36.24 7.65
C GLN A 148 7.12 35.80 6.18
N ALA A 149 5.93 35.70 5.62
CA ALA A 149 5.67 35.30 4.24
C ALA A 149 5.22 36.52 3.39
N GLY A 150 4.91 36.26 2.14
CA GLY A 150 4.25 37.28 1.33
C GLY A 150 2.79 37.47 1.73
N THR A 151 2.23 38.66 1.49
CA THR A 151 0.85 39.03 1.81
C THR A 151 -0.02 39.22 0.56
N SER A 152 0.43 38.69 -0.57
CA SER A 152 -0.31 38.67 -1.81
C SER A 152 0.15 37.54 -2.72
N ASN A 153 -0.64 37.20 -3.74
CA ASN A 153 -0.30 36.20 -4.74
C ASN A 153 0.99 36.46 -5.53
N LYS A 154 1.46 37.74 -5.59
CA LYS A 154 2.71 38.12 -6.23
C LYS A 154 3.93 37.97 -5.31
N THR A 155 3.76 38.10 -4.02
CA THR A 155 4.85 38.14 -3.02
C THR A 155 5.09 36.84 -2.30
N VAL A 156 4.09 35.96 -2.22
CA VAL A 156 4.22 34.58 -1.67
C VAL A 156 5.20 33.79 -2.54
N LYS A 157 6.12 33.10 -1.88
CA LYS A 157 7.01 32.12 -2.51
C LYS A 157 6.56 30.72 -2.13
N LEU A 158 6.44 29.82 -3.11
CA LEU A 158 6.01 28.45 -2.88
C LEU A 158 7.06 27.67 -2.07
N PRO A 159 6.66 26.86 -1.11
CA PRO A 159 7.54 25.91 -0.44
C PRO A 159 8.16 24.93 -1.44
N LYS A 160 9.32 24.37 -1.08
CA LYS A 160 10.10 23.46 -1.94
C LYS A 160 10.39 22.16 -1.22
N ASN A 161 10.94 21.19 -1.95
CA ASN A 161 11.45 19.92 -1.41
C ASN A 161 10.44 19.23 -0.50
N PHE A 162 9.24 19.04 -1.03
CA PHE A 162 8.20 18.30 -0.31
C PHE A 162 8.60 16.84 -0.11
N THR A 163 8.36 16.33 1.09
CA THR A 163 8.57 14.94 1.47
C THR A 163 7.30 14.37 2.08
N LEU A 164 6.96 13.16 1.71
CA LEU A 164 5.81 12.44 2.25
C LEU A 164 6.24 11.03 2.69
N LEU A 165 5.97 10.71 3.95
CA LEU A 165 6.05 9.35 4.48
C LEU A 165 4.64 8.86 4.78
N ALA A 166 4.32 7.59 4.44
CA ALA A 166 2.96 7.08 4.57
C ALA A 166 2.88 5.56 4.89
N PRO A 167 3.22 5.14 6.10
CA PRO A 167 4.14 5.69 7.11
C PRO A 167 5.61 5.51 6.73
N GLY A 168 5.90 4.59 5.81
CA GLY A 168 7.25 4.29 5.33
C GLY A 168 7.67 5.17 4.14
N PRO A 169 8.91 5.01 3.68
CA PRO A 169 9.38 5.62 2.45
C PRO A 169 8.65 5.04 1.24
N GLY A 170 8.80 5.67 0.10
CA GLY A 170 8.24 5.20 -1.18
C GLY A 170 7.62 6.31 -2.00
N TYR A 171 7.36 7.47 -1.41
CA TYR A 171 6.79 8.60 -2.13
C TYR A 171 7.86 9.58 -2.61
N THR A 172 7.71 10.01 -3.85
CA THR A 172 8.45 11.13 -4.44
C THR A 172 7.48 12.24 -4.77
N CYS A 173 7.71 13.42 -4.22
CA CYS A 173 6.87 14.57 -4.44
C CYS A 173 7.48 15.51 -5.48
N GLY A 174 6.67 15.95 -6.44
CA GLY A 174 7.03 16.97 -7.41
C GLY A 174 7.09 18.37 -6.80
N PRO A 175 7.51 19.37 -7.57
CA PRO A 175 7.49 20.77 -7.14
C PRO A 175 6.06 21.29 -6.99
N ALA A 176 5.87 22.25 -6.07
CA ALA A 176 4.61 22.96 -5.96
C ALA A 176 4.31 23.74 -7.24
N LYS A 177 3.07 23.62 -7.73
CA LYS A 177 2.59 24.30 -8.95
C LYS A 177 1.35 25.11 -8.65
N ILE A 178 1.33 26.39 -9.07
CA ILE A 178 0.12 27.21 -8.98
C ILE A 178 -0.94 26.64 -9.92
N VAL A 179 -2.15 26.49 -9.40
CA VAL A 179 -3.31 25.98 -10.14
C VAL A 179 -4.48 26.97 -10.00
N PRO A 180 -5.55 26.82 -10.79
CA PRO A 180 -6.75 27.63 -10.62
C PRO A 180 -7.28 27.58 -9.20
N SER A 181 -7.67 28.73 -8.65
CA SER A 181 -8.13 28.86 -7.28
C SER A 181 -9.36 28.01 -7.00
N THR A 182 -9.31 27.25 -5.91
CA THR A 182 -10.40 26.36 -5.49
C THR A 182 -11.65 27.18 -5.16
N THR A 183 -12.77 26.69 -5.64
CA THR A 183 -14.08 27.22 -5.31
C THR A 183 -14.73 26.37 -4.23
N PHE A 184 -15.18 27.00 -3.16
CA PHE A 184 -15.91 26.37 -2.06
C PHE A 184 -17.38 26.70 -2.19
N LEU A 185 -18.23 25.70 -2.06
CA LEU A 185 -19.68 25.86 -2.00
C LEU A 185 -20.15 25.58 -0.58
N THR A 186 -21.04 26.39 -0.05
CA THR A 186 -21.75 26.05 1.20
C THR A 186 -22.59 24.79 1.01
N PRO A 187 -22.88 24.01 2.09
CA PRO A 187 -23.67 22.79 1.98
C PRO A 187 -25.02 22.97 1.29
N ASP A 188 -25.65 24.14 1.45
CA ASP A 188 -26.90 24.55 0.79
C ASP A 188 -26.69 25.04 -0.64
N LYS A 189 -25.45 25.06 -1.16
CA LYS A 189 -25.02 25.54 -2.48
C LYS A 189 -25.39 27.00 -2.79
N ARG A 190 -25.81 27.78 -1.79
CA ARG A 190 -26.23 29.18 -1.98
C ARG A 190 -25.09 30.17 -2.02
N ARG A 191 -23.99 29.85 -1.34
CA ARG A 191 -22.82 30.72 -1.31
C ARG A 191 -21.63 30.05 -1.97
N LYS A 192 -20.96 30.83 -2.80
CA LYS A 192 -19.74 30.45 -3.48
C LYS A 192 -18.61 31.36 -2.99
N THR A 193 -17.57 30.78 -2.40
CA THR A 193 -16.33 31.47 -2.03
C THR A 193 -15.18 30.88 -2.82
N GLN A 194 -14.10 31.63 -2.97
CA GLN A 194 -12.94 31.20 -3.73
C GLN A 194 -11.68 31.46 -2.92
N ALA A 195 -10.73 30.51 -2.99
CA ALA A 195 -9.38 30.71 -2.43
C ALA A 195 -8.71 31.90 -3.13
N LEU A 196 -7.91 32.65 -2.37
CA LEU A 196 -7.17 33.81 -2.90
C LEU A 196 -6.00 33.38 -3.79
N MET A 197 -5.42 32.23 -3.48
CA MET A 197 -4.36 31.58 -4.25
C MET A 197 -4.39 30.08 -3.95
N THR A 198 -4.16 29.25 -4.96
CA THR A 198 -4.08 27.79 -4.79
C THR A 198 -2.83 27.25 -5.47
N TRP A 199 -2.16 26.33 -4.81
CA TRP A 199 -1.13 25.49 -5.44
C TRP A 199 -1.27 24.05 -4.98
N ASN A 200 -0.76 23.14 -5.78
CA ASN A 200 -0.73 21.73 -5.44
C ASN A 200 0.67 21.11 -5.60
N VAL A 201 0.86 20.02 -4.91
CA VAL A 201 2.01 19.13 -4.98
C VAL A 201 1.46 17.72 -5.22
N THR A 202 2.03 17.02 -6.20
CA THR A 202 1.67 15.63 -6.49
C THR A 202 2.80 14.73 -6.04
N CYS A 203 2.48 13.73 -5.23
CA CYS A 203 3.40 12.70 -4.76
C CYS A 203 3.00 11.35 -5.36
N THR A 204 3.95 10.65 -5.96
CA THR A 204 3.77 9.33 -6.57
C THR A 204 4.54 8.27 -5.79
N TYR A 205 3.99 7.07 -5.71
CA TYR A 205 4.62 5.95 -5.02
C TYR A 205 5.55 5.17 -5.94
N SER A 206 6.68 4.73 -5.40
CA SER A 206 7.62 3.84 -6.06
C SER A 206 8.00 2.68 -5.16
N GLN A 207 7.78 1.47 -5.61
CA GLN A 207 8.24 0.26 -4.91
C GLN A 207 9.76 0.21 -4.74
N PHE A 208 10.53 0.82 -5.65
CA PHE A 208 12.01 0.88 -5.55
C PHE A 208 12.50 1.71 -4.37
N LEU A 209 11.72 2.71 -3.96
CA LEU A 209 12.03 3.57 -2.82
C LEU A 209 11.43 3.04 -1.51
N ALA A 210 10.46 2.14 -1.61
CA ALA A 210 9.81 1.51 -0.48
C ALA A 210 10.72 0.49 0.22
N ARG A 211 10.19 -0.17 1.25
CA ARG A 211 10.92 -1.20 2.00
C ARG A 211 11.37 -2.35 1.07
N LYS A 212 12.61 -2.75 1.21
CA LYS A 212 13.17 -3.92 0.51
C LYS A 212 12.68 -5.26 1.07
N ASN A 213 12.16 -5.28 2.30
CA ASN A 213 11.68 -6.50 2.96
C ASN A 213 10.17 -6.62 2.76
N PRO A 214 9.67 -7.76 2.28
CA PRO A 214 8.25 -7.97 2.08
C PRO A 214 7.49 -7.94 3.42
N SER A 215 6.36 -7.24 3.45
CA SER A 215 5.47 -7.15 4.61
C SER A 215 4.45 -8.28 4.66
N CYS A 216 4.26 -8.96 3.53
CA CYS A 216 3.30 -10.04 3.38
C CYS A 216 3.82 -11.16 2.48
N CYS A 217 3.22 -12.35 2.64
CA CYS A 217 3.53 -13.50 1.84
C CYS A 217 2.27 -14.32 1.53
N VAL A 218 2.34 -15.09 0.46
CA VAL A 218 1.25 -15.94 -0.01
C VAL A 218 1.56 -17.40 0.27
N SER A 219 0.59 -18.12 0.81
CA SER A 219 0.59 -19.57 0.89
C SER A 219 -0.54 -20.14 0.04
N LEU A 220 -0.32 -21.31 -0.54
CA LEU A 220 -1.23 -21.92 -1.50
C LEU A 220 -1.65 -23.33 -1.03
N SER A 221 -2.91 -23.68 -1.28
CA SER A 221 -3.39 -25.05 -1.12
C SER A 221 -4.59 -25.33 -2.04
N SER A 222 -4.89 -26.60 -2.23
CA SER A 222 -6.06 -27.02 -3.00
C SER A 222 -6.77 -28.17 -2.32
N PHE A 223 -8.05 -28.31 -2.58
CA PHE A 223 -8.88 -29.42 -2.05
C PHE A 223 -8.32 -30.81 -2.40
N TYR A 224 -7.66 -30.91 -3.54
CA TYR A 224 -7.17 -32.18 -4.08
C TYR A 224 -5.75 -32.54 -3.64
N ASN A 225 -5.08 -31.66 -2.93
CA ASN A 225 -3.73 -31.86 -2.45
C ASN A 225 -3.64 -31.35 -1.01
N GLU A 226 -3.42 -32.24 -0.07
CA GLU A 226 -3.30 -31.92 1.34
C GLU A 226 -2.06 -31.07 1.66
N THR A 227 -1.11 -31.02 0.72
CA THR A 227 0.12 -30.23 0.87
C THR A 227 -0.19 -28.74 0.77
N ILE A 228 0.16 -28.00 1.80
CA ILE A 228 0.15 -26.53 1.78
C ILE A 228 1.51 -26.07 1.29
N THR A 229 1.53 -25.35 0.17
CA THR A 229 2.73 -24.63 -0.26
C THR A 229 2.95 -23.45 0.67
N PRO A 230 4.02 -23.45 1.48
CA PRO A 230 4.25 -22.42 2.47
C PRO A 230 4.67 -21.12 1.80
N CYS A 231 4.57 -20.02 2.54
CA CYS A 231 5.22 -18.77 2.15
C CYS A 231 6.72 -19.03 1.92
N PRO A 232 7.30 -18.50 0.85
CA PRO A 232 8.74 -18.49 0.69
C PRO A 232 9.37 -17.63 1.79
N SER A 233 10.68 -17.74 1.96
CA SER A 233 11.40 -17.01 3.01
C SER A 233 11.07 -15.52 2.99
N CYS A 234 10.33 -15.06 3.99
CA CYS A 234 10.13 -13.65 4.22
C CYS A 234 11.22 -13.14 5.14
N ALA A 235 11.91 -12.09 4.74
CA ALA A 235 12.90 -11.43 5.60
C ALA A 235 12.21 -10.61 6.68
N CYS A 236 11.44 -11.26 7.55
CA CYS A 236 10.71 -10.60 8.64
C CYS A 236 11.59 -10.13 9.81
N GLY A 237 12.92 -10.17 9.67
CA GLY A 237 13.84 -9.73 10.69
C GLY A 237 14.08 -10.70 11.85
N CYS A 238 13.39 -11.84 11.88
CA CYS A 238 13.54 -12.83 12.95
C CYS A 238 14.83 -13.64 12.86
N GLN A 239 15.47 -13.70 11.72
CA GLN A 239 16.70 -14.50 11.52
C GLN A 239 17.90 -13.94 12.28
N ASN A 240 18.00 -12.62 12.37
CA ASN A 240 19.13 -11.93 13.00
C ASN A 240 18.79 -11.25 14.34
N ASN A 241 17.51 -11.14 14.69
CA ASN A 241 17.09 -10.42 15.89
C ASN A 241 15.97 -11.18 16.63
N LYS A 242 16.37 -12.09 17.54
CA LYS A 242 15.44 -12.90 18.36
C LYS A 242 14.51 -12.07 19.24
N LYS A 243 14.83 -10.78 19.49
CA LYS A 243 14.00 -9.89 20.32
C LYS A 243 12.70 -9.46 19.66
N ASN A 244 12.61 -9.53 18.33
CA ASN A 244 11.43 -9.11 17.57
C ASN A 244 10.47 -10.27 17.25
N CYS A 245 10.80 -11.49 17.67
CA CYS A 245 10.03 -12.69 17.38
C CYS A 245 9.61 -13.38 18.66
N VAL A 246 8.35 -13.78 18.76
CA VAL A 246 7.78 -14.51 19.89
C VAL A 246 7.16 -15.82 19.45
N LYS A 247 7.11 -16.80 20.35
CA LYS A 247 6.37 -18.04 20.13
C LYS A 247 4.88 -17.79 20.40
N GLY A 248 4.00 -18.33 19.57
CA GLY A 248 2.55 -18.08 19.59
C GLY A 248 1.82 -18.34 20.92
N ASN A 249 2.40 -19.13 21.83
CA ASN A 249 1.81 -19.45 23.13
C ASN A 249 2.61 -18.84 24.30
N SER A 250 3.39 -17.79 24.06
CA SER A 250 4.16 -17.19 25.14
C SER A 250 3.29 -16.26 25.98
N LYS A 251 3.41 -16.37 27.30
CA LYS A 251 2.78 -15.43 28.27
C LYS A 251 3.18 -13.96 28.05
N PHE A 252 4.22 -13.73 27.27
CA PHE A 252 4.69 -12.40 26.87
C PHE A 252 3.69 -11.68 25.95
N LEU A 253 2.85 -12.41 25.20
CA LEU A 253 1.82 -11.83 24.34
C LEU A 253 0.71 -11.14 25.14
N ASP A 254 0.35 -11.70 26.28
CA ASP A 254 -0.67 -11.12 27.18
C ASP A 254 -0.18 -9.80 27.81
N MET A 255 1.14 -9.63 27.94
CA MET A 255 1.75 -8.43 28.51
C MET A 255 2.04 -7.34 27.47
N VAL A 256 2.24 -7.68 26.21
CA VAL A 256 2.55 -6.72 25.14
C VAL A 256 1.34 -5.85 24.78
N GLY A 257 0.13 -6.36 25.00
CA GLY A 257 -1.11 -5.57 24.80
C GLY A 257 -1.32 -4.45 25.80
N LEU A 258 -0.62 -4.45 26.94
CA LEU A 258 -0.95 -3.55 28.05
C LEU A 258 0.03 -2.39 28.31
N HIS A 259 1.33 -2.50 28.07
CA HIS A 259 2.25 -1.45 28.58
C HIS A 259 3.62 -1.32 27.87
N THR A 260 3.78 -1.50 26.59
CA THR A 260 5.04 -1.07 25.98
C THR A 260 4.92 0.36 25.43
N PRO A 261 5.74 1.32 25.95
CA PRO A 261 5.85 2.62 25.28
C PRO A 261 6.25 2.36 23.81
N LYS A 262 5.63 3.08 22.87
CA LYS A 262 5.92 3.08 21.45
C LYS A 262 7.40 3.48 21.19
N ARG A 263 8.32 2.63 21.53
CA ARG A 263 9.70 2.69 21.08
C ARG A 263 9.86 1.56 20.10
N ASP A 264 10.25 1.91 18.89
CA ASP A 264 10.63 1.08 17.77
C ASP A 264 9.48 0.67 16.85
N ASN A 265 9.51 1.24 15.65
CA ASN A 265 8.67 0.88 14.51
C ASN A 265 8.95 -0.55 13.98
N GLU A 266 9.63 -1.39 14.74
CA GLU A 266 9.92 -2.76 14.36
C GLU A 266 8.77 -3.68 14.74
N PRO A 267 8.29 -4.52 13.81
CA PRO A 267 7.21 -5.46 14.08
C PRO A 267 7.63 -6.51 15.09
N LEU A 268 6.79 -6.77 16.10
CA LEU A 268 6.88 -7.94 16.95
C LEU A 268 6.08 -9.05 16.30
N LEU A 269 6.76 -10.10 15.80
CA LEU A 269 6.17 -11.13 14.98
C LEU A 269 5.99 -12.44 15.76
N GLN A 270 4.89 -13.15 15.51
CA GLN A 270 4.74 -14.52 15.89
C GLN A 270 5.72 -15.40 15.10
N CYS A 271 6.53 -16.18 15.79
CA CYS A 271 7.42 -17.15 15.14
C CYS A 271 6.61 -18.32 14.57
N THR A 272 6.39 -18.32 13.26
CA THR A 272 5.75 -19.38 12.49
C THR A 272 6.68 -19.82 11.37
N HIS A 273 6.33 -20.90 10.68
CA HIS A 273 7.06 -21.31 9.47
C HIS A 273 7.06 -20.24 8.37
N HIS A 274 6.16 -19.26 8.48
CA HIS A 274 5.93 -18.24 7.47
C HIS A 274 6.45 -16.85 7.83
N MET A 275 6.86 -16.61 9.00
CA MET A 275 7.55 -15.42 9.56
C MET A 275 7.26 -14.03 8.91
N CYS A 276 6.22 -13.90 8.08
CA CYS A 276 5.76 -12.65 7.51
C CYS A 276 4.77 -11.95 8.44
N PRO A 277 4.78 -10.61 8.52
CA PRO A 277 3.80 -9.86 9.28
C PRO A 277 2.36 -10.21 8.87
N ILE A 278 2.12 -10.35 7.57
CA ILE A 278 0.81 -10.76 7.03
C ILE A 278 0.99 -12.02 6.17
N ARG A 279 0.10 -12.98 6.38
CA ARG A 279 -0.05 -14.14 5.50
C ARG A 279 -1.37 -14.06 4.75
N VAL A 280 -1.30 -14.14 3.43
CA VAL A 280 -2.45 -14.33 2.56
C VAL A 280 -2.49 -15.79 2.13
N HIS A 281 -3.54 -16.51 2.51
CA HIS A 281 -3.72 -17.89 2.11
C HIS A 281 -4.77 -18.00 1.02
N TRP A 282 -4.37 -18.57 -0.12
CA TRP A 282 -5.23 -18.86 -1.26
C TRP A 282 -5.49 -20.37 -1.30
N HIS A 283 -6.73 -20.75 -1.08
CA HIS A 283 -7.15 -22.15 -1.09
C HIS A 283 -8.18 -22.40 -2.19
N VAL A 284 -7.84 -23.23 -3.17
CA VAL A 284 -8.79 -23.69 -4.19
C VAL A 284 -9.69 -24.74 -3.55
N LYS A 285 -10.93 -24.34 -3.21
CA LYS A 285 -11.86 -25.15 -2.43
C LYS A 285 -12.61 -26.17 -3.27
N THR A 286 -13.14 -25.76 -4.42
CA THR A 286 -13.99 -26.59 -5.24
C THR A 286 -13.89 -26.19 -6.71
N ASN A 287 -13.97 -27.20 -7.58
CA ASN A 287 -13.94 -27.04 -9.02
C ASN A 287 -15.19 -27.70 -9.63
N TYR A 288 -16.15 -26.87 -10.05
CA TYR A 288 -17.36 -27.29 -10.74
C TYR A 288 -17.17 -27.27 -12.27
N LYS A 289 -18.16 -27.68 -13.01
CA LYS A 289 -18.14 -27.68 -14.48
C LYS A 289 -17.91 -26.28 -15.06
N ASP A 290 -18.71 -25.30 -14.60
CA ASP A 290 -18.73 -23.93 -15.12
C ASP A 290 -18.17 -22.89 -14.11
N TYR A 291 -17.93 -23.29 -12.87
CA TYR A 291 -17.47 -22.43 -11.78
C TYR A 291 -16.34 -23.09 -11.01
N TRP A 292 -15.64 -22.29 -10.27
CA TRP A 292 -14.73 -22.76 -9.24
C TRP A 292 -14.74 -21.82 -8.05
N ARG A 293 -14.38 -22.30 -6.90
CA ARG A 293 -14.46 -21.58 -5.64
C ARG A 293 -13.10 -21.50 -4.98
N VAL A 294 -12.77 -20.32 -4.52
CA VAL A 294 -11.54 -20.02 -3.80
C VAL A 294 -11.88 -19.50 -2.43
N LYS A 295 -11.16 -19.93 -1.42
CA LYS A 295 -11.16 -19.34 -0.09
C LYS A 295 -9.92 -18.47 0.05
N LEU A 296 -10.13 -17.20 0.36
CA LEU A 296 -9.11 -16.23 0.73
C LEU A 296 -9.09 -16.07 2.24
N ALA A 297 -7.92 -16.20 2.85
CA ALA A 297 -7.75 -15.91 4.27
C ALA A 297 -6.54 -14.99 4.47
N VAL A 298 -6.70 -13.95 5.26
CA VAL A 298 -5.64 -13.02 5.64
C VAL A 298 -5.43 -13.14 7.13
N THR A 299 -4.18 -13.35 7.55
CA THR A 299 -3.82 -13.51 8.96
C THR A 299 -2.76 -12.49 9.33
N ASN A 300 -3.02 -11.73 10.39
CA ASN A 300 -2.07 -10.80 10.97
C ASN A 300 -1.22 -11.50 12.04
N PHE A 301 0.08 -11.63 11.80
CA PHE A 301 1.06 -12.13 12.76
C PHE A 301 1.89 -11.01 13.42
N ASN A 302 1.52 -9.76 13.17
CA ASN A 302 2.21 -8.61 13.72
C ASN A 302 1.48 -8.09 14.97
N TYR A 303 2.03 -8.31 16.13
CA TYR A 303 1.43 -7.91 17.40
C TYR A 303 1.58 -6.40 17.72
N ARG A 304 2.31 -5.65 16.91
CA ARG A 304 2.51 -4.20 17.09
C ARG A 304 1.69 -3.34 16.14
N LEU A 305 1.17 -3.91 15.07
CA LEU A 305 0.40 -3.18 14.06
C LEU A 305 -1.01 -3.74 13.93
N ASN A 306 -1.94 -2.81 13.96
CA ASN A 306 -3.35 -3.03 13.68
C ASN A 306 -3.62 -2.64 12.24
N TYR A 307 -4.38 -3.44 11.52
CA TYR A 307 -4.73 -3.19 10.13
C TYR A 307 -6.22 -2.93 10.02
N SER A 308 -6.60 -1.65 10.19
CA SER A 308 -7.92 -1.15 9.78
C SER A 308 -7.87 -0.69 8.32
N LEU A 309 -9.01 -0.64 7.66
CA LEU A 309 -9.13 -0.20 6.26
C LEU A 309 -8.22 -1.01 5.29
N TRP A 310 -7.92 -2.26 5.63
CA TRP A 310 -7.04 -3.09 4.82
C TRP A 310 -7.60 -3.33 3.42
N THR A 311 -6.69 -3.45 2.44
CA THR A 311 -7.00 -3.79 1.06
C THR A 311 -6.14 -4.97 0.62
N LEU A 312 -6.72 -5.85 -0.18
CA LEU A 312 -6.06 -6.99 -0.80
C LEU A 312 -6.28 -6.93 -2.31
N ALA A 313 -5.28 -6.53 -3.08
CA ALA A 313 -5.36 -6.59 -4.53
C ALA A 313 -4.76 -7.90 -5.02
N VAL A 314 -5.49 -8.59 -5.90
CA VAL A 314 -5.10 -9.89 -6.45
C VAL A 314 -5.16 -9.84 -7.96
N GLN A 315 -4.14 -10.35 -8.61
CA GLN A 315 -4.09 -10.50 -10.06
C GLN A 315 -4.29 -11.97 -10.44
N HIS A 316 -5.42 -12.24 -11.10
CA HIS A 316 -5.77 -13.57 -11.60
C HIS A 316 -6.69 -13.43 -12.82
N PRO A 317 -6.46 -14.17 -13.93
CA PRO A 317 -7.25 -14.04 -15.16
C PRO A 317 -8.76 -14.15 -14.97
N ASN A 318 -9.22 -15.03 -14.07
CA ASN A 318 -10.65 -15.26 -13.85
C ASN A 318 -11.32 -14.19 -12.96
N LEU A 319 -10.60 -13.18 -12.47
CA LEU A 319 -11.20 -12.04 -11.79
C LEU A 319 -11.97 -11.11 -12.74
N ASN A 320 -11.86 -11.33 -14.06
CA ASN A 320 -12.73 -10.69 -15.04
C ASN A 320 -14.21 -11.12 -14.90
N ASN A 321 -14.48 -12.29 -14.31
CA ASN A 321 -15.80 -12.90 -14.17
C ASN A 321 -16.05 -13.40 -12.74
N VAL A 322 -16.02 -12.48 -11.77
CA VAL A 322 -16.40 -12.76 -10.38
C VAL A 322 -17.91 -12.87 -10.30
N THR A 323 -18.40 -14.03 -9.88
CA THR A 323 -19.84 -14.28 -9.73
C THR A 323 -20.34 -13.82 -8.35
N GLN A 324 -19.59 -14.14 -7.29
CA GLN A 324 -19.99 -13.80 -5.93
C GLN A 324 -18.77 -13.74 -4.99
N VAL A 325 -18.81 -12.78 -4.08
CA VAL A 325 -17.90 -12.67 -2.93
C VAL A 325 -18.73 -12.68 -1.66
N PHE A 326 -18.34 -13.47 -0.65
CA PHE A 326 -19.25 -13.74 0.48
C PHE A 326 -19.09 -12.80 1.67
N SER A 327 -17.85 -12.52 2.10
CA SER A 327 -17.60 -11.76 3.33
C SER A 327 -16.77 -10.52 3.12
N PHE A 328 -16.22 -10.34 1.93
CA PHE A 328 -15.47 -9.14 1.56
C PHE A 328 -16.26 -8.30 0.57
N ASP A 329 -15.98 -7.01 0.55
CA ASP A 329 -16.30 -6.17 -0.59
C ASP A 329 -15.34 -6.45 -1.72
N TYR A 330 -15.79 -6.24 -2.96
CA TYR A 330 -15.01 -6.45 -4.16
C TYR A 330 -15.19 -5.30 -5.14
N LYS A 331 -14.07 -4.83 -5.70
CA LYS A 331 -14.06 -3.90 -6.84
C LYS A 331 -13.04 -4.38 -7.89
N PRO A 332 -13.39 -4.44 -9.18
CA PRO A 332 -12.42 -4.66 -10.23
C PRO A 332 -11.47 -3.46 -10.33
N LEU A 333 -10.19 -3.72 -10.54
CA LEU A 333 -9.19 -2.71 -10.89
C LEU A 333 -8.91 -2.82 -12.39
N LEU A 334 -9.04 -1.70 -13.08
CA LEU A 334 -8.87 -1.62 -14.53
C LEU A 334 -7.72 -0.63 -14.87
N PRO A 335 -6.46 -0.98 -14.60
CA PRO A 335 -5.34 -0.07 -14.74
C PRO A 335 -5.19 0.50 -16.15
N TYR A 336 -5.57 -0.28 -17.16
CA TYR A 336 -5.44 0.09 -18.58
C TYR A 336 -6.77 0.04 -19.35
N GLN A 337 -7.91 0.06 -18.66
CA GLN A 337 -9.27 -0.02 -19.21
C GLN A 337 -9.60 -1.30 -20.00
N SER A 338 -8.62 -1.99 -20.55
CA SER A 338 -8.78 -3.20 -21.39
C SER A 338 -8.45 -4.51 -20.68
N ILE A 339 -7.65 -4.47 -19.61
CA ILE A 339 -7.23 -5.66 -18.87
C ILE A 339 -8.02 -5.73 -17.58
N ASN A 340 -8.88 -6.72 -17.46
CA ASN A 340 -9.74 -6.95 -16.30
C ASN A 340 -9.34 -8.27 -15.59
N ASP A 341 -8.07 -8.38 -15.18
CA ASP A 341 -7.53 -9.54 -14.49
C ASP A 341 -7.18 -9.24 -13.02
N THR A 342 -7.50 -8.05 -12.54
CA THR A 342 -7.12 -7.59 -11.21
C THR A 342 -8.36 -7.18 -10.42
N GLY A 343 -8.45 -7.68 -9.21
CA GLY A 343 -9.53 -7.34 -8.28
C GLY A 343 -8.99 -6.88 -6.94
N MET A 344 -9.68 -5.92 -6.33
CA MET A 344 -9.44 -5.45 -4.98
C MET A 344 -10.53 -5.97 -4.05
N PHE A 345 -10.11 -6.63 -2.98
CA PHE A 345 -10.94 -7.08 -1.87
C PHE A 345 -10.64 -6.23 -0.64
N TYR A 346 -11.65 -5.97 0.18
CA TYR A 346 -11.51 -5.25 1.45
C TYR A 346 -12.61 -5.65 2.42
N GLY A 347 -12.41 -5.42 3.71
CA GLY A 347 -13.37 -5.78 4.75
C GLY A 347 -14.52 -4.78 4.83
N MET A 348 -15.74 -5.29 5.03
CA MET A 348 -16.91 -4.51 5.41
C MET A 348 -17.07 -4.53 6.92
N LYS A 349 -17.42 -3.40 7.55
CA LYS A 349 -17.82 -3.32 8.97
C LYS A 349 -16.92 -4.21 9.85
N TYR A 350 -17.51 -5.24 10.46
CA TYR A 350 -16.85 -6.20 11.34
C TYR A 350 -15.60 -6.86 10.69
N PHE A 351 -15.66 -7.23 9.41
CA PHE A 351 -14.52 -7.84 8.72
C PHE A 351 -13.37 -6.87 8.47
N ASN A 352 -13.64 -5.56 8.53
CA ASN A 352 -12.56 -4.57 8.52
C ASN A 352 -11.75 -4.61 9.82
N ASP A 353 -12.41 -4.87 10.95
CA ASP A 353 -11.81 -4.74 12.28
C ASP A 353 -11.11 -6.02 12.77
N LEU A 354 -11.38 -7.16 12.16
CA LEU A 354 -10.76 -8.45 12.55
C LEU A 354 -9.23 -8.46 12.50
N LEU A 355 -8.61 -7.69 11.60
CA LEU A 355 -7.16 -7.57 11.51
C LEU A 355 -6.57 -6.51 12.45
N MET A 356 -7.40 -5.87 13.29
CA MET A 356 -6.93 -5.05 14.41
C MET A 356 -6.28 -5.92 15.50
N GLU A 357 -6.63 -7.19 15.58
CA GLU A 357 -6.00 -8.18 16.42
C GLU A 357 -4.88 -8.92 15.68
N ALA A 358 -4.11 -9.73 16.39
CA ALA A 358 -3.02 -10.52 15.86
C ALA A 358 -3.07 -11.98 16.31
N GLY A 359 -2.37 -12.85 15.58
CA GLY A 359 -2.36 -14.29 15.86
C GLY A 359 -3.67 -14.98 15.47
N PRO A 360 -4.18 -15.93 16.28
CA PRO A 360 -5.40 -16.67 15.96
C PRO A 360 -6.65 -15.82 15.82
N SER A 361 -6.76 -14.72 16.60
CA SER A 361 -7.88 -13.77 16.52
C SER A 361 -7.78 -12.83 15.34
N GLY A 362 -6.55 -12.51 14.91
CA GLY A 362 -6.26 -11.62 13.79
C GLY A 362 -6.38 -12.31 12.44
N ASN A 363 -7.53 -12.94 12.17
CA ASN A 363 -7.79 -13.67 10.92
C ASN A 363 -9.10 -13.23 10.30
N VAL A 364 -9.07 -12.95 9.01
CA VAL A 364 -10.25 -12.65 8.21
C VAL A 364 -10.26 -13.53 6.98
N GLN A 365 -11.45 -14.00 6.58
CA GLN A 365 -11.58 -14.91 5.45
C GLN A 365 -12.86 -14.67 4.66
N SER A 366 -12.79 -14.93 3.36
CA SER A 366 -13.92 -14.88 2.44
C SER A 366 -13.82 -16.00 1.42
N GLU A 367 -14.95 -16.32 0.80
CA GLU A 367 -14.99 -17.19 -0.36
C GLU A 367 -15.34 -16.38 -1.60
N VAL A 368 -14.76 -16.75 -2.72
CA VAL A 368 -14.98 -16.12 -4.02
C VAL A 368 -15.39 -17.18 -5.01
N LEU A 369 -16.55 -17.00 -5.63
CA LEU A 369 -17.04 -17.85 -6.71
C LEU A 369 -16.69 -17.18 -8.04
N LEU A 370 -15.97 -17.92 -8.86
CA LEU A 370 -15.44 -17.46 -10.14
C LEU A 370 -16.01 -18.31 -11.28
N GLN A 371 -16.44 -17.65 -12.34
CA GLN A 371 -16.85 -18.35 -13.56
C GLN A 371 -15.61 -18.78 -14.34
N LYS A 372 -15.62 -20.01 -14.85
CA LYS A 372 -14.53 -20.51 -15.71
C LYS A 372 -14.63 -19.95 -17.10
N ASN A 373 -13.53 -19.46 -17.59
CA ASN A 373 -13.36 -19.31 -19.03
C ASN A 373 -12.88 -20.65 -19.60
N LYS A 374 -13.76 -21.34 -20.33
CA LYS A 374 -13.51 -22.69 -20.85
C LYS A 374 -12.35 -22.75 -21.86
N GLU A 375 -12.05 -21.63 -22.53
CA GLU A 375 -10.99 -21.55 -23.53
C GLU A 375 -9.61 -21.37 -22.88
N THR A 376 -9.54 -20.63 -21.79
CA THR A 376 -8.27 -20.25 -21.16
C THR A 376 -8.02 -20.94 -19.83
N PHE A 377 -9.06 -21.49 -19.17
CA PHE A 377 -8.91 -22.15 -17.87
C PHE A 377 -8.31 -23.55 -18.03
N THR A 378 -7.04 -23.67 -17.82
CA THR A 378 -6.33 -24.95 -17.73
C THR A 378 -5.84 -25.19 -16.32
N PHE A 379 -5.93 -26.43 -15.83
CA PHE A 379 -5.39 -26.83 -14.53
C PHE A 379 -3.87 -26.99 -14.53
N ASN A 380 -3.26 -26.97 -15.67
CA ASN A 380 -1.83 -27.11 -15.83
C ASN A 380 -1.11 -25.82 -15.44
N GLN A 381 0.07 -25.92 -14.88
CA GLN A 381 1.00 -24.80 -14.65
C GLN A 381 0.49 -23.68 -13.71
N GLY A 382 -0.28 -24.04 -12.70
CA GLY A 382 -0.64 -23.07 -11.63
C GLY A 382 -1.73 -22.06 -11.98
N TRP A 383 -2.52 -22.29 -13.02
CA TRP A 383 -3.61 -21.39 -13.43
C TRP A 383 -4.69 -21.14 -12.37
N ALA A 384 -4.85 -22.03 -11.44
CA ALA A 384 -5.79 -21.85 -10.33
C ALA A 384 -5.27 -20.91 -9.22
N PHE A 385 -4.05 -20.43 -9.34
CA PHE A 385 -3.38 -19.62 -8.34
C PHE A 385 -3.10 -18.21 -8.86
N PRO A 386 -3.06 -17.19 -7.96
CA PRO A 386 -2.84 -15.81 -8.36
C PRO A 386 -1.42 -15.62 -8.91
N ARG A 387 -1.27 -14.69 -9.84
CA ARG A 387 0.04 -14.27 -10.35
C ARG A 387 0.76 -13.37 -9.37
N ARG A 388 0.02 -12.42 -8.80
CA ARG A 388 0.51 -11.44 -7.83
C ARG A 388 -0.57 -11.15 -6.81
N VAL A 389 -0.14 -10.83 -5.62
CA VAL A 389 -1.00 -10.41 -4.51
C VAL A 389 -0.36 -9.21 -3.84
N TYR A 390 -1.19 -8.21 -3.51
CA TYR A 390 -0.76 -6.99 -2.83
C TYR A 390 -1.62 -6.79 -1.58
N PHE A 391 -0.99 -6.61 -0.46
CA PHE A 391 -1.66 -6.25 0.79
C PHE A 391 -1.34 -4.80 1.16
N ASN A 392 -2.36 -3.97 1.32
CA ASN A 392 -2.23 -2.53 1.57
C ASN A 392 -1.34 -1.80 0.55
N GLY A 393 -1.33 -2.31 -0.68
CA GLY A 393 -0.53 -1.77 -1.76
C GLY A 393 0.92 -2.27 -1.84
N GLU A 394 1.38 -3.10 -0.91
CA GLU A 394 2.71 -3.72 -0.98
C GLU A 394 2.62 -5.12 -1.60
N GLU A 395 3.54 -5.44 -2.52
CA GLU A 395 3.58 -6.74 -3.17
C GLU A 395 3.99 -7.82 -2.18
N CYS A 396 3.18 -8.88 -2.10
CA CYS A 396 3.45 -10.03 -1.24
C CYS A 396 4.39 -11.02 -1.95
N MET A 397 5.25 -11.67 -1.16
CA MET A 397 6.10 -12.75 -1.66
C MET A 397 5.24 -13.93 -2.12
N MET A 398 5.41 -14.33 -3.38
CA MET A 398 4.76 -15.52 -3.96
C MET A 398 5.66 -16.74 -3.84
N PRO A 399 5.10 -17.95 -3.62
CA PRO A 399 5.83 -19.19 -3.78
C PRO A 399 6.40 -19.34 -5.19
N SER A 400 7.44 -20.16 -5.34
CA SER A 400 7.94 -20.52 -6.66
C SER A 400 6.85 -21.27 -7.44
N PRO A 401 6.63 -20.98 -8.73
CA PRO A 401 5.64 -21.69 -9.55
C PRO A 401 5.81 -23.21 -9.54
N ASP A 402 7.03 -23.71 -9.44
CA ASP A 402 7.32 -25.14 -9.39
C ASP A 402 6.81 -25.83 -8.12
N SER A 403 6.57 -25.06 -7.05
CA SER A 403 6.04 -25.56 -5.77
C SER A 403 4.52 -25.48 -5.68
N TYR A 404 3.82 -25.00 -6.70
CA TYR A 404 2.37 -24.87 -6.66
C TYR A 404 1.68 -26.23 -6.54
N PRO A 405 0.57 -26.34 -5.79
CA PRO A 405 -0.20 -27.58 -5.70
C PRO A 405 -0.74 -27.97 -7.07
N TYR A 406 -0.59 -29.23 -7.42
CA TYR A 406 -1.17 -29.78 -8.65
C TYR A 406 -2.64 -30.12 -8.44
N LEU A 407 -3.47 -29.83 -9.42
CA LEU A 407 -4.87 -30.25 -9.42
C LEU A 407 -5.01 -31.63 -10.10
N PRO A 408 -6.05 -32.43 -9.73
CA PRO A 408 -6.12 -33.86 -10.12
C PRO A 408 -6.15 -34.13 -11.62
N ASN A 409 -6.51 -33.15 -12.45
CA ASN A 409 -6.55 -33.31 -13.90
C ASN A 409 -5.20 -33.03 -14.58
N SER A 410 -4.17 -32.69 -13.84
CA SER A 410 -2.80 -32.68 -14.33
C SER A 410 -2.25 -34.10 -14.20
N SER A 411 -2.55 -34.99 -15.14
CA SER A 411 -1.71 -36.16 -15.32
C SER A 411 -0.26 -35.70 -15.34
N PRO A 412 0.63 -36.28 -14.50
CA PRO A 412 2.04 -36.01 -14.71
C PRO A 412 2.31 -36.34 -16.16
N LYS A 413 2.73 -35.36 -16.95
CA LYS A 413 3.34 -35.66 -18.24
C LYS A 413 4.52 -36.53 -17.86
N ASN A 414 4.38 -37.84 -18.01
CA ASN A 414 5.52 -38.71 -18.14
C ASN A 414 6.30 -38.12 -19.33
N VAL A 415 7.26 -37.28 -19.00
CA VAL A 415 8.35 -36.98 -19.88
C VAL A 415 9.03 -38.33 -20.02
N LEU A 416 8.53 -39.14 -20.93
CA LEU A 416 9.27 -40.30 -21.44
C LEU A 416 10.61 -39.72 -21.83
N ASN A 417 11.58 -39.99 -20.95
CA ASN A 417 12.91 -39.47 -21.15
C ASN A 417 13.38 -40.05 -22.47
N PHE A 418 13.43 -39.20 -23.49
CA PHE A 418 13.79 -39.62 -24.86
C PHE A 418 15.12 -40.38 -24.84
N GLN A 419 15.97 -40.10 -23.85
CA GLN A 419 17.17 -40.87 -23.56
C GLN A 419 16.90 -42.32 -23.12
N THR A 420 15.91 -42.57 -22.28
CA THR A 420 15.57 -43.94 -21.87
C THR A 420 14.98 -44.73 -23.03
N PHE A 421 14.22 -44.08 -23.92
CA PHE A 421 13.72 -44.72 -25.13
C PHE A 421 14.85 -45.08 -26.13
N ILE A 422 15.81 -44.16 -26.33
CA ILE A 422 16.98 -44.39 -27.17
C ILE A 422 17.85 -45.51 -26.58
N ILE A 423 18.08 -45.53 -25.25
CA ILE A 423 18.89 -46.57 -24.58
C ILE A 423 18.20 -47.94 -24.72
N SER A 424 16.87 -48.01 -24.50
CA SER A 424 16.11 -49.27 -24.67
C SER A 424 16.15 -49.75 -26.12
N PHE A 425 16.05 -48.84 -27.10
CA PHE A 425 16.11 -49.17 -28.51
C PHE A 425 17.51 -49.64 -28.94
N LEU A 426 18.56 -49.00 -28.46
CA LEU A 426 19.94 -49.42 -28.71
C LEU A 426 20.27 -50.75 -28.06
N LEU A 427 19.77 -51.04 -26.85
CA LEU A 427 19.88 -52.37 -26.21
C LEU A 427 19.17 -53.45 -26.98
N PHE A 428 18.00 -53.16 -27.54
CA PHE A 428 17.25 -54.09 -28.38
C PHE A 428 17.97 -54.45 -29.69
N LEU A 429 18.55 -53.40 -30.32
CA LEU A 429 19.38 -53.59 -31.50
C LEU A 429 20.66 -54.37 -31.24
N ALA A 430 21.31 -54.12 -30.08
CA ALA A 430 22.54 -54.84 -29.71
C ALA A 430 22.23 -56.34 -29.42
N LEU A 431 21.10 -56.65 -28.75
CA LEU A 431 20.67 -58.04 -28.52
C LEU A 431 20.28 -58.76 -29.83
N TRP A 432 19.75 -58.02 -30.82
CA TRP A 432 19.41 -58.60 -32.11
C TRP A 432 20.65 -58.91 -32.95
N CYS A 433 21.70 -58.08 -32.88
CA CYS A 433 22.97 -58.33 -33.54
C CYS A 433 23.85 -59.45 -32.92
N ILE A 434 23.59 -59.85 -31.66
CA ILE A 434 24.31 -60.93 -31.00
C ILE A 434 23.59 -62.30 -31.21
N GLY A 435 22.32 -62.27 -31.61
CA GLY A 435 21.49 -63.44 -31.81
C GLY A 435 21.40 -63.96 -33.28
N THR A 436 22.04 -63.26 -34.22
CA THR A 436 22.25 -63.68 -35.59
C THR A 436 23.72 -64.04 -35.80
#